data_7b0eb74b1397a7fa5806a0566482c3df
#
_entry.id   7b0eb74b1397a7fa5806a0566482c3df
#
_cell.length_a   1.000
_cell.length_b   1.000
_cell.length_c   1.000
_cell.angle_alpha   90.00
_cell.angle_beta   90.00
_cell.angle_gamma   90.00
#
_symmetry.space_group_name_H-M   'P 1'
#
loop_
_entity.id
_entity.type
_entity.pdbx_description
1 polymer ?
#
loop_
_entity_poly.entity_id
_entity_poly.type
_entity_poly.pdbx_seq_one_letter_code
_entity_poly.pdbx_strand_id
1 'polypeptide(L)'
;YVLFISYICIWWSKSFFWNLNIIRNPFIIPGLQKINIDPQLNPSYTLDSFIEGECNRLARSAAYAVAQKPGGTSFNPLLIYGKGGLGKTHLANASGIEIKKQFPEKTVLYVSADKFQTQFVDAIMRNNKNDFVHFYQSIDALIIDDVQFLCGKEKTQDVFFHIFNHLHQDGKQLILTADKAPVDMVDMEQRLLSRFKWGLSAD
;
A
#
# COMPACT_ATOMS: atom_id res chain seq x y z
N TYR A 1 1.62 -18.47 61.60
CA TYR A 1 1.42 -19.39 60.45
C TYR A 1 0.45 -18.84 59.40
N VAL A 2 -0.38 -17.85 59.73
CA VAL A 2 -1.42 -17.29 58.78
C VAL A 2 -0.89 -16.14 57.93
N LEU A 3 0.20 -15.48 58.31
CA LEU A 3 0.78 -14.34 57.57
C LEU A 3 1.73 -14.72 56.42
N PHE A 4 2.17 -15.98 56.35
CA PHE A 4 3.09 -16.43 55.28
C PHE A 4 2.38 -16.89 53.99
N ILE A 5 1.11 -17.23 54.08
CA ILE A 5 0.32 -17.70 52.92
C ILE A 5 -0.18 -16.50 52.06
N SER A 6 -0.39 -15.32 52.67
CA SER A 6 -0.84 -14.13 51.95
C SER A 6 0.22 -13.53 51.01
N TYR A 7 1.50 -13.69 51.29
CA TYR A 7 2.59 -13.17 50.45
C TYR A 7 2.89 -14.03 49.22
N ILE A 8 2.66 -15.33 49.29
CA ILE A 8 2.88 -16.23 48.19
C ILE A 8 1.78 -16.11 47.13
N CYS A 9 0.53 -15.86 47.49
CA CYS A 9 -0.57 -15.64 46.55
C CYS A 9 -0.46 -14.33 45.78
N ILE A 10 0.10 -13.28 46.40
CA ILE A 10 0.26 -11.95 45.73
C ILE A 10 1.43 -12.00 44.75
N TRP A 11 2.46 -12.81 45.03
CA TRP A 11 3.62 -12.94 44.12
C TRP A 11 3.32 -13.84 42.92
N TRP A 12 2.44 -14.83 43.08
CA TRP A 12 2.02 -15.72 42.00
C TRP A 12 1.02 -15.04 41.04
N SER A 13 0.19 -14.16 41.52
CA SER A 13 -0.75 -13.43 40.67
C SER A 13 -0.07 -12.36 39.79
N LYS A 14 1.05 -11.77 40.24
CA LYS A 14 1.83 -10.81 39.44
C LYS A 14 2.69 -11.45 38.37
N SER A 15 3.12 -12.70 38.55
CA SER A 15 3.89 -13.42 37.51
C SER A 15 3.02 -14.06 36.43
N PHE A 16 1.72 -14.24 36.69
CA PHE A 16 0.81 -14.89 35.73
C PHE A 16 0.17 -13.91 34.75
N PHE A 17 0.20 -12.59 35.02
CA PHE A 17 -0.39 -11.59 34.12
C PHE A 17 0.59 -11.02 33.06
N TRP A 18 1.87 -11.44 33.08
CA TRP A 18 2.89 -10.96 32.12
C TRP A 18 3.17 -11.91 30.96
N ASN A 19 2.39 -12.99 30.84
CA ASN A 19 2.57 -13.96 29.75
C ASN A 19 1.29 -14.19 28.92
N LEU A 20 0.45 -13.16 28.76
CA LEU A 20 -0.59 -13.20 27.72
C LEU A 20 0.07 -12.90 26.37
N ASN A 21 0.60 -13.98 25.78
CA ASN A 21 0.63 -14.25 24.35
C ASN A 21 0.74 -13.03 23.44
N ILE A 22 1.90 -12.42 23.41
CA ILE A 22 2.40 -11.95 22.12
C ILE A 22 2.66 -13.24 21.34
N ILE A 23 1.70 -13.67 20.53
CA ILE A 23 1.97 -14.63 19.45
C ILE A 23 2.99 -13.89 18.58
N ARG A 24 4.27 -14.10 18.89
CA ARG A 24 5.36 -13.60 18.03
C ARG A 24 5.17 -14.37 16.74
N ASN A 25 4.76 -13.66 15.68
CA ASN A 25 4.79 -14.21 14.35
C ASN A 25 6.20 -14.83 14.17
N PRO A 26 6.33 -16.16 13.99
CA PRO A 26 7.63 -16.82 13.90
C PRO A 26 8.48 -16.33 12.72
N PHE A 27 7.86 -15.59 11.80
CA PHE A 27 8.51 -15.01 10.62
C PHE A 27 9.00 -13.56 10.85
N ILE A 28 8.72 -12.96 12.02
CA ILE A 28 9.35 -11.68 12.39
C ILE A 28 10.70 -11.99 13.00
N ILE A 29 11.75 -11.79 12.23
CA ILE A 29 13.13 -11.86 12.72
C ILE A 29 13.41 -10.57 13.51
N PRO A 30 13.63 -10.65 14.85
CA PRO A 30 14.00 -9.47 15.62
C PRO A 30 15.34 -8.92 15.12
N GLY A 31 15.36 -7.67 14.68
CA GLY A 31 16.59 -7.01 14.21
C GLY A 31 16.66 -6.76 12.70
N LEU A 32 15.70 -7.20 11.89
CA LEU A 32 15.56 -6.67 10.55
C LEU A 32 15.19 -5.18 10.64
N GLN A 33 16.21 -4.33 10.50
CA GLN A 33 15.99 -2.91 10.27
C GLN A 33 15.11 -2.77 9.03
N LYS A 34 13.99 -2.05 9.12
CA LYS A 34 13.22 -1.67 7.94
C LYS A 34 14.18 -1.01 6.96
N ILE A 35 14.32 -1.59 5.79
CA ILE A 35 15.15 -1.03 4.73
C ILE A 35 14.60 0.36 4.43
N ASN A 36 15.43 1.39 4.59
CA ASN A 36 15.03 2.75 4.21
C ASN A 36 15.00 2.82 2.68
N ILE A 37 13.82 2.61 2.12
CA ILE A 37 13.57 2.63 0.67
C ILE A 37 13.30 4.07 0.28
N ASP A 38 13.98 4.56 -0.76
CA ASP A 38 13.64 5.82 -1.41
C ASP A 38 12.20 5.73 -1.94
N PRO A 39 11.27 6.56 -1.45
CA PRO A 39 9.87 6.49 -1.83
C PRO A 39 9.61 6.87 -3.30
N GLN A 40 10.58 7.39 -4.03
CA GLN A 40 10.49 7.81 -5.44
C GLN A 40 9.39 8.87 -5.68
N LEU A 41 9.01 9.62 -4.65
CA LEU A 41 8.00 10.67 -4.71
C LEU A 41 8.58 11.98 -5.24
N ASN A 42 7.78 12.70 -6.02
CA ASN A 42 8.15 14.05 -6.45
C ASN A 42 7.76 15.08 -5.37
N PRO A 43 8.72 15.73 -4.70
CA PRO A 43 8.44 16.62 -3.58
C PRO A 43 7.63 17.88 -3.96
N SER A 44 7.57 18.22 -5.26
CA SER A 44 6.77 19.35 -5.75
C SER A 44 5.26 19.07 -5.79
N TYR A 45 4.86 17.78 -5.71
CA TYR A 45 3.47 17.38 -5.79
C TYR A 45 2.87 17.24 -4.39
N THR A 46 2.40 18.34 -3.82
CA THR A 46 1.80 18.37 -2.49
C THR A 46 0.28 18.52 -2.56
N LEU A 47 -0.43 18.19 -1.48
CA LEU A 47 -1.88 18.46 -1.36
C LEU A 47 -2.20 19.97 -1.40
N ASP A 48 -1.26 20.80 -0.93
CA ASP A 48 -1.41 22.27 -0.91
C ASP A 48 -1.25 22.89 -2.31
N SER A 49 -0.38 22.30 -3.14
CA SER A 49 -0.17 22.74 -4.52
C SER A 49 -1.18 22.17 -5.51
N PHE A 50 -2.03 21.23 -5.06
CA PHE A 50 -3.07 20.62 -5.88
C PHE A 50 -4.26 21.57 -6.05
N ILE A 51 -4.63 21.89 -7.29
CA ILE A 51 -5.76 22.77 -7.59
C ILE A 51 -7.06 21.98 -7.46
N GLU A 52 -7.87 22.33 -6.46
CA GLU A 52 -9.18 21.73 -6.26
C GLU A 52 -10.24 22.40 -7.15
N GLY A 53 -11.05 21.58 -7.82
CA GLY A 53 -12.24 21.95 -8.57
C GLY A 53 -13.42 21.06 -8.18
N GLU A 54 -14.59 21.35 -8.71
CA GLU A 54 -15.79 20.53 -8.43
C GLU A 54 -15.62 19.07 -8.90
N CYS A 55 -14.97 18.88 -10.05
CA CYS A 55 -14.79 17.56 -10.65
C CYS A 55 -13.81 16.66 -9.88
N ASN A 56 -12.81 17.21 -9.21
CA ASN A 56 -11.78 16.42 -8.52
C ASN A 56 -11.87 16.46 -6.98
N ARG A 57 -12.91 17.08 -6.44
CA ARG A 57 -13.10 17.23 -4.98
C ARG A 57 -13.19 15.88 -4.28
N LEU A 58 -13.89 14.92 -4.89
CA LEU A 58 -14.01 13.57 -4.34
C LEU A 58 -12.64 12.89 -4.28
N ALA A 59 -11.89 12.92 -5.38
CA ALA A 59 -10.56 12.32 -5.45
C ALA A 59 -9.60 12.94 -4.42
N ARG A 60 -9.59 14.27 -4.28
CA ARG A 60 -8.78 14.98 -3.30
C ARG A 60 -9.17 14.64 -1.87
N SER A 61 -10.46 14.61 -1.55
CA SER A 61 -10.94 14.27 -0.22
C SER A 61 -10.59 12.83 0.17
N ALA A 62 -10.72 11.89 -0.78
CA ALA A 62 -10.35 10.50 -0.60
C ALA A 62 -8.84 10.33 -0.39
N ALA A 63 -8.03 11.01 -1.20
CA ALA A 63 -6.57 11.03 -1.08
C ALA A 63 -6.12 11.55 0.30
N TYR A 64 -6.74 12.63 0.77
CA TYR A 64 -6.50 13.16 2.11
C TYR A 64 -6.89 12.15 3.21
N ALA A 65 -8.09 11.54 3.12
CA ALA A 65 -8.55 10.57 4.10
C ALA A 65 -7.63 9.32 4.18
N VAL A 66 -7.16 8.84 3.02
CA VAL A 66 -6.17 7.75 2.92
C VAL A 66 -4.85 8.15 3.56
N ALA A 67 -4.40 9.38 3.35
CA ALA A 67 -3.17 9.88 3.94
C ALA A 67 -3.25 9.98 5.46
N GLN A 68 -4.41 10.32 6.03
CA GLN A 68 -4.62 10.37 7.48
C GLN A 68 -4.64 8.98 8.14
N LYS A 69 -5.11 7.96 7.43
CA LYS A 69 -5.23 6.60 7.97
C LYS A 69 -4.96 5.55 6.88
N PRO A 70 -3.70 5.38 6.45
CA PRO A 70 -3.37 4.45 5.37
C PRO A 70 -3.67 3.01 5.75
N GLY A 71 -4.44 2.32 4.88
CA GLY A 71 -4.93 0.96 5.09
C GLY A 71 -6.10 0.84 6.08
N GLY A 72 -6.46 1.90 6.79
CA GLY A 72 -7.52 1.90 7.80
C GLY A 72 -8.84 2.52 7.34
N THR A 73 -8.94 2.92 6.07
CA THR A 73 -10.17 3.41 5.45
C THR A 73 -10.78 2.36 4.53
N SER A 74 -12.07 2.53 4.19
CA SER A 74 -12.72 1.73 3.13
C SER A 74 -12.22 2.05 1.71
N PHE A 75 -11.33 3.05 1.58
CA PHE A 75 -10.75 3.48 0.30
C PHE A 75 -9.46 2.71 -0.01
N ASN A 76 -9.53 1.38 0.03
CA ASN A 76 -8.40 0.50 -0.25
C ASN A 76 -8.83 -0.62 -1.21
N PRO A 77 -8.42 -0.57 -2.50
CA PRO A 77 -7.56 0.45 -3.10
C PRO A 77 -8.28 1.80 -3.32
N LEU A 78 -7.49 2.88 -3.39
CA LEU A 78 -7.94 4.14 -3.96
C LEU A 78 -7.51 4.16 -5.43
N LEU A 79 -8.46 4.14 -6.36
CA LEU A 79 -8.21 4.29 -7.78
C LEU A 79 -8.62 5.69 -8.23
N ILE A 80 -7.67 6.46 -8.72
CA ILE A 80 -7.89 7.79 -9.31
C ILE A 80 -7.80 7.63 -10.82
N TYR A 81 -8.90 7.87 -11.53
CA TYR A 81 -8.91 7.70 -12.98
C TYR A 81 -9.42 8.96 -13.69
N GLY A 82 -9.15 9.07 -14.98
CA GLY A 82 -9.59 10.21 -15.80
C GLY A 82 -8.60 10.51 -16.91
N LYS A 83 -8.95 11.41 -17.81
CA LYS A 83 -8.12 11.78 -18.95
C LYS A 83 -6.77 12.34 -18.53
N GLY A 84 -5.80 12.33 -19.45
CA GLY A 84 -4.48 12.94 -19.24
C GLY A 84 -4.56 14.41 -18.82
N GLY A 85 -3.62 14.85 -17.98
CA GLY A 85 -3.52 16.25 -17.54
C GLY A 85 -4.43 16.67 -16.37
N LEU A 86 -5.26 15.77 -15.81
CA LEU A 86 -6.19 16.10 -14.71
C LEU A 86 -5.54 16.05 -13.31
N GLY A 87 -4.24 15.79 -13.20
CA GLY A 87 -3.54 15.82 -11.92
C GLY A 87 -3.53 14.50 -11.16
N LYS A 88 -3.87 13.35 -11.76
CA LYS A 88 -3.87 12.02 -11.12
C LYS A 88 -2.53 11.68 -10.46
N THR A 89 -1.44 11.77 -11.24
CA THR A 89 -0.07 11.55 -10.75
C THR A 89 0.30 12.52 -9.63
N HIS A 90 -0.12 13.79 -9.73
CA HIS A 90 0.07 14.78 -8.68
C HIS A 90 -0.60 14.32 -7.38
N LEU A 91 -1.88 13.98 -7.44
CA LEU A 91 -2.67 13.61 -6.28
C LEU A 91 -2.16 12.29 -5.64
N ALA A 92 -1.76 11.32 -6.45
CA ALA A 92 -1.16 10.08 -5.97
C ALA A 92 0.16 10.33 -5.24
N ASN A 93 1.07 11.16 -5.80
CA ASN A 93 2.30 11.58 -5.13
C ASN A 93 2.02 12.35 -3.84
N ALA A 94 1.09 13.32 -3.88
CA ALA A 94 0.70 14.13 -2.73
C ALA A 94 0.22 13.26 -1.55
N SER A 95 -0.57 12.21 -1.85
CA SER A 95 -0.99 11.24 -0.84
C SER A 95 0.19 10.52 -0.21
N GLY A 96 1.14 10.08 -1.03
CA GLY A 96 2.37 9.41 -0.55
C GLY A 96 3.24 10.30 0.31
N ILE A 97 3.42 11.56 -0.08
CA ILE A 97 4.17 12.57 0.69
C ILE A 97 3.50 12.79 2.05
N GLU A 98 2.18 12.96 2.08
CA GLU A 98 1.45 13.19 3.31
C GLU A 98 1.47 11.97 4.24
N ILE A 99 1.36 10.74 3.69
CA ILE A 99 1.54 9.50 4.46
C ILE A 99 2.95 9.48 5.09
N LYS A 100 4.00 9.78 4.33
CA LYS A 100 5.37 9.75 4.82
C LYS A 100 5.65 10.81 5.87
N LYS A 101 5.00 11.97 5.76
CA LYS A 101 5.08 13.06 6.72
C LYS A 101 4.43 12.70 8.06
N GLN A 102 3.24 12.07 8.02
CA GLN A 102 2.49 11.70 9.23
C GLN A 102 2.99 10.39 9.86
N PHE A 103 3.48 9.47 9.05
CA PHE A 103 3.96 8.14 9.46
C PHE A 103 5.37 7.88 8.89
N PRO A 104 6.42 8.52 9.45
CA PRO A 104 7.80 8.38 8.96
C PRO A 104 8.31 6.94 8.95
N GLU A 105 7.78 6.10 9.84
CA GLU A 105 8.12 4.69 9.96
C GLU A 105 7.52 3.80 8.86
N LYS A 106 6.48 4.29 8.16
CA LYS A 106 5.86 3.52 7.06
C LYS A 106 6.71 3.59 5.80
N THR A 107 6.84 2.44 5.16
CA THR A 107 7.49 2.33 3.86
C THR A 107 6.51 2.69 2.76
N VAL A 108 6.72 3.83 2.13
CA VAL A 108 5.93 4.31 0.98
C VAL A 108 6.75 4.14 -0.28
N LEU A 109 6.15 3.63 -1.35
CA LEU A 109 6.78 3.51 -2.67
C LEU A 109 5.85 3.99 -3.77
N TYR A 110 6.34 4.91 -4.60
CA TYR A 110 5.73 5.29 -5.86
C TYR A 110 6.48 4.60 -7.01
N VAL A 111 5.74 4.03 -7.94
CA VAL A 111 6.28 3.43 -9.15
C VAL A 111 5.26 3.53 -10.29
N SER A 112 5.71 3.82 -11.51
CA SER A 112 4.86 3.69 -12.70
C SER A 112 4.68 2.22 -13.07
N ALA A 113 3.54 1.86 -13.65
CA ALA A 113 3.26 0.49 -14.09
C ALA A 113 4.29 -0.02 -15.12
N ASP A 114 4.79 0.86 -15.97
CA ASP A 114 5.87 0.54 -16.91
C ASP A 114 7.19 0.20 -16.21
N LYS A 115 7.59 1.01 -15.21
CA LYS A 115 8.78 0.74 -14.39
C LYS A 115 8.62 -0.57 -13.58
N PHE A 116 7.43 -0.81 -13.03
CA PHE A 116 7.11 -2.06 -12.35
C PHE A 116 7.29 -3.27 -13.29
N GLN A 117 6.77 -3.17 -14.52
CA GLN A 117 6.94 -4.21 -15.55
C GLN A 117 8.42 -4.43 -15.87
N THR A 118 9.19 -3.38 -16.12
CA THR A 118 10.62 -3.47 -16.45
C THR A 118 11.38 -4.15 -15.31
N GLN A 119 11.17 -3.75 -14.08
CA GLN A 119 11.78 -4.38 -12.91
C GLN A 119 11.41 -5.86 -12.76
N PHE A 120 10.16 -6.22 -13.06
CA PHE A 120 9.72 -7.62 -13.05
C PHE A 120 10.42 -8.46 -14.12
N VAL A 121 10.53 -7.94 -15.34
CA VAL A 121 11.26 -8.62 -16.44
C VAL A 121 12.74 -8.82 -16.06
N ASP A 122 13.38 -7.78 -15.51
CA ASP A 122 14.76 -7.87 -15.04
C ASP A 122 14.94 -8.91 -13.93
N ALA A 123 13.98 -8.98 -12.99
CA ALA A 123 13.99 -9.97 -11.93
C ALA A 123 13.86 -11.40 -12.46
N ILE A 124 13.04 -11.62 -13.50
CA ILE A 124 12.94 -12.93 -14.17
C ILE A 124 14.27 -13.28 -14.85
N MET A 125 14.85 -12.34 -15.60
CA MET A 125 16.12 -12.58 -16.31
C MET A 125 17.27 -12.92 -15.37
N ARG A 126 17.25 -12.36 -14.15
CA ARG A 126 18.25 -12.61 -13.09
C ARG A 126 17.88 -13.77 -12.16
N ASN A 127 16.77 -14.47 -12.41
CA ASN A 127 16.23 -15.54 -11.56
C ASN A 127 15.92 -15.12 -10.12
N ASN A 128 15.56 -13.83 -9.92
CA ASN A 128 15.28 -13.20 -8.61
C ASN A 128 13.80 -12.83 -8.45
N LYS A 129 12.88 -13.59 -9.07
CA LYS A 129 11.44 -13.33 -9.01
C LYS A 129 10.91 -13.26 -7.56
N ASN A 130 11.40 -14.15 -6.70
CA ASN A 130 10.94 -14.21 -5.30
C ASN A 130 11.35 -12.95 -4.53
N ASP A 131 12.57 -12.46 -4.71
CA ASP A 131 13.06 -11.24 -4.06
C ASP A 131 12.25 -10.02 -4.51
N PHE A 132 11.90 -9.95 -5.79
CA PHE A 132 11.01 -8.93 -6.33
C PHE A 132 9.64 -8.95 -5.64
N VAL A 133 9.01 -10.10 -5.52
CA VAL A 133 7.71 -10.25 -4.87
C VAL A 133 7.80 -9.86 -3.40
N HIS A 134 8.79 -10.37 -2.66
CA HIS A 134 9.00 -10.05 -1.25
C HIS A 134 9.27 -8.55 -1.01
N PHE A 135 10.05 -7.92 -1.89
CA PHE A 135 10.29 -6.48 -1.84
C PHE A 135 8.97 -5.70 -1.89
N TYR A 136 8.12 -5.96 -2.89
CA TYR A 136 6.84 -5.26 -3.03
C TYR A 136 5.87 -5.60 -1.89
N GLN A 137 5.88 -6.81 -1.39
CA GLN A 137 5.06 -7.23 -0.23
C GLN A 137 5.46 -6.57 1.08
N SER A 138 6.70 -6.06 1.19
CA SER A 138 7.18 -5.35 2.38
C SER A 138 6.72 -3.89 2.48
N ILE A 139 6.13 -3.33 1.42
CA ILE A 139 5.68 -1.93 1.33
C ILE A 139 4.43 -1.72 2.18
N ASP A 140 4.34 -0.62 2.92
CA ASP A 140 3.17 -0.25 3.72
C ASP A 140 2.14 0.58 2.93
N ALA A 141 2.60 1.39 1.97
CA ALA A 141 1.75 2.13 1.05
C ALA A 141 2.35 2.09 -0.36
N LEU A 142 1.71 1.35 -1.25
CA LEU A 142 2.15 1.18 -2.64
C LEU A 142 1.30 2.05 -3.57
N ILE A 143 1.98 2.90 -4.33
CA ILE A 143 1.38 3.78 -5.33
C ILE A 143 1.82 3.29 -6.71
N ILE A 144 0.87 2.83 -7.53
CA ILE A 144 1.12 2.44 -8.92
C ILE A 144 0.47 3.44 -9.84
N ASP A 145 1.30 4.15 -10.60
CA ASP A 145 0.84 5.15 -11.55
C ASP A 145 0.63 4.52 -12.94
N ASP A 146 -0.46 4.92 -13.59
CA ASP A 146 -0.80 4.52 -14.95
C ASP A 146 -0.95 2.99 -15.14
N VAL A 147 -1.81 2.36 -14.33
CA VAL A 147 -2.02 0.90 -14.35
C VAL A 147 -2.48 0.35 -15.70
N GLN A 148 -3.01 1.18 -16.60
CA GLN A 148 -3.37 0.74 -17.96
C GLN A 148 -2.16 0.20 -18.76
N PHE A 149 -0.93 0.56 -18.42
CA PHE A 149 0.26 -0.01 -19.05
C PHE A 149 0.49 -1.50 -18.73
N LEU A 150 -0.24 -2.05 -17.76
CA LEU A 150 -0.26 -3.50 -17.51
C LEU A 150 -1.16 -4.25 -18.49
N CYS A 151 -2.04 -3.59 -19.25
CA CYS A 151 -2.92 -4.21 -20.23
C CYS A 151 -2.10 -5.04 -21.25
N GLY A 152 -2.56 -6.26 -21.56
CA GLY A 152 -1.86 -7.18 -22.48
C GLY A 152 -0.58 -7.81 -21.92
N LYS A 153 -0.23 -7.58 -20.67
CA LYS A 153 1.00 -8.10 -20.03
C LYS A 153 0.67 -9.20 -19.01
N GLU A 154 0.13 -10.32 -19.47
CA GLU A 154 -0.41 -11.40 -18.62
C GLU A 154 0.50 -11.79 -17.44
N LYS A 155 1.80 -12.06 -17.70
CA LYS A 155 2.74 -12.45 -16.63
C LYS A 155 2.95 -11.35 -15.57
N THR A 156 2.92 -10.09 -15.99
CA THR A 156 3.06 -8.93 -15.09
C THR A 156 1.76 -8.72 -14.33
N GLN A 157 0.61 -8.89 -14.96
CA GLN A 157 -0.69 -8.84 -14.31
C GLN A 157 -0.82 -9.93 -13.23
N ASP A 158 -0.34 -11.15 -13.51
CA ASP A 158 -0.35 -12.27 -12.57
C ASP A 158 0.46 -11.95 -11.29
N VAL A 159 1.71 -11.50 -11.44
CA VAL A 159 2.52 -11.15 -10.28
C VAL A 159 1.96 -9.94 -9.53
N PHE A 160 1.44 -8.95 -10.26
CA PHE A 160 0.79 -7.79 -9.63
C PHE A 160 -0.44 -8.19 -8.84
N PHE A 161 -1.27 -9.11 -9.35
CA PHE A 161 -2.42 -9.66 -8.63
C PHE A 161 -2.03 -10.32 -7.30
N HIS A 162 -0.94 -11.08 -7.28
CA HIS A 162 -0.44 -11.71 -6.05
C HIS A 162 0.05 -10.67 -5.04
N ILE A 163 0.81 -9.67 -5.48
CA ILE A 163 1.28 -8.57 -4.63
C ILE A 163 0.09 -7.77 -4.10
N PHE A 164 -0.85 -7.41 -4.96
CA PHE A 164 -2.07 -6.69 -4.60
C PHE A 164 -2.85 -7.39 -3.48
N ASN A 165 -3.15 -8.68 -3.66
CA ASN A 165 -3.89 -9.44 -2.66
C ASN A 165 -3.17 -9.49 -1.32
N HIS A 166 -1.87 -9.71 -1.31
CA HIS A 166 -1.07 -9.72 -0.08
C HIS A 166 -1.16 -8.38 0.64
N LEU A 167 -0.88 -7.28 -0.05
CA LEU A 167 -0.93 -5.94 0.54
C LEU A 167 -2.31 -5.61 1.08
N HIS A 168 -3.35 -5.92 0.31
CA HIS A 168 -4.72 -5.67 0.73
C HIS A 168 -5.12 -6.49 1.97
N GLN A 169 -4.77 -7.78 2.03
CA GLN A 169 -5.04 -8.67 3.16
C GLN A 169 -4.31 -8.22 4.43
N ASP A 170 -3.10 -7.69 4.29
CA ASP A 170 -2.29 -7.18 5.40
C ASP A 170 -2.72 -5.76 5.84
N GLY A 171 -3.81 -5.22 5.28
CA GLY A 171 -4.28 -3.88 5.60
C GLY A 171 -3.33 -2.76 5.16
N LYS A 172 -2.47 -3.01 4.17
CA LYS A 172 -1.57 -2.03 3.59
C LYS A 172 -2.29 -1.22 2.51
N GLN A 173 -1.91 0.04 2.34
CA GLN A 173 -2.60 0.94 1.43
C GLN A 173 -2.16 0.74 -0.01
N LEU A 174 -3.13 0.68 -0.91
CA LEU A 174 -2.93 0.70 -2.36
C LEU A 174 -3.55 1.98 -2.94
N ILE A 175 -2.76 2.70 -3.73
CA ILE A 175 -3.21 3.87 -4.51
C ILE A 175 -2.85 3.61 -5.96
N LEU A 176 -3.83 3.69 -6.84
CA LEU A 176 -3.67 3.40 -8.26
C LEU A 176 -4.11 4.61 -9.07
N THR A 177 -3.45 4.87 -10.19
CA THR A 177 -3.96 5.83 -11.17
C THR A 177 -4.19 5.16 -12.52
N ALA A 178 -5.12 5.70 -13.31
CA ALA A 178 -5.43 5.21 -14.64
C ALA A 178 -5.97 6.33 -15.54
N ASP A 179 -5.78 6.18 -16.85
CA ASP A 179 -6.38 7.08 -17.83
C ASP A 179 -7.84 6.76 -18.16
N LYS A 180 -8.30 5.58 -17.75
CA LYS A 180 -9.62 5.04 -18.05
C LYS A 180 -10.26 4.42 -16.82
N ALA A 181 -11.58 4.37 -16.79
CA ALA A 181 -12.31 3.59 -15.81
C ALA A 181 -11.98 2.10 -15.94
N PRO A 182 -12.04 1.31 -14.85
CA PRO A 182 -11.77 -0.14 -14.92
C PRO A 182 -12.61 -0.89 -15.95
N VAL A 183 -13.83 -0.43 -16.24
CA VAL A 183 -14.71 -1.05 -17.22
C VAL A 183 -14.23 -0.87 -18.67
N ASP A 184 -13.39 0.12 -18.93
CA ASP A 184 -12.89 0.47 -20.25
C ASP A 184 -11.46 -0.02 -20.49
N MET A 185 -10.88 -0.77 -19.55
CA MET A 185 -9.53 -1.34 -19.65
C MET A 185 -9.58 -2.65 -20.42
N VAL A 186 -9.36 -2.59 -21.72
CA VAL A 186 -9.23 -3.76 -22.59
C VAL A 186 -7.92 -4.49 -22.28
N ASP A 187 -7.91 -5.83 -22.36
CA ASP A 187 -6.74 -6.70 -22.09
C ASP A 187 -6.21 -6.63 -20.64
N MET A 188 -7.04 -6.16 -19.70
CA MET A 188 -6.81 -6.30 -18.28
C MET A 188 -7.61 -7.51 -17.75
N GLU A 189 -6.97 -8.38 -16.97
CA GLU A 189 -7.64 -9.55 -16.40
C GLU A 189 -8.81 -9.18 -15.48
N GLN A 190 -9.95 -9.89 -15.62
CA GLN A 190 -11.16 -9.64 -14.84
C GLN A 190 -10.94 -9.69 -13.33
N ARG A 191 -10.00 -10.54 -12.87
CA ARG A 191 -9.65 -10.62 -11.44
C ARG A 191 -9.01 -9.33 -10.93
N LEU A 192 -8.18 -8.62 -11.72
CA LEU A 192 -7.62 -7.32 -11.37
C LEU A 192 -8.69 -6.22 -11.42
N LEU A 193 -9.50 -6.20 -12.48
CA LEU A 193 -10.61 -5.24 -12.59
C LEU A 193 -11.58 -5.33 -11.41
N SER A 194 -11.86 -6.56 -10.95
CA SER A 194 -12.69 -6.77 -9.75
C SER A 194 -12.03 -6.19 -8.49
N ARG A 195 -10.71 -6.32 -8.36
CA ARG A 195 -9.94 -5.77 -7.23
C ARG A 195 -9.91 -4.24 -7.22
N PHE A 196 -9.74 -3.62 -8.40
CA PHE A 196 -9.76 -2.17 -8.53
C PHE A 196 -11.06 -1.54 -8.06
N LYS A 197 -12.17 -2.28 -8.15
CA LYS A 197 -13.50 -1.85 -7.71
C LYS A 197 -13.79 -2.08 -6.22
N TRP A 198 -12.91 -2.73 -5.47
CA TRP A 198 -13.16 -3.03 -4.05
C TRP A 198 -13.19 -1.81 -3.15
N GLY A 199 -12.36 -0.83 -3.44
CA GLY A 199 -12.28 0.42 -2.68
C GLY A 199 -13.07 1.55 -3.33
N LEU A 200 -12.45 2.72 -3.42
CA LEU A 200 -13.04 3.90 -4.08
C LEU A 200 -12.38 4.13 -5.43
N SER A 201 -13.22 4.28 -6.47
CA SER A 201 -12.80 4.81 -7.78
C SER A 201 -13.31 6.24 -7.91
N ALA A 202 -12.39 7.19 -8.05
CA ALA A 202 -12.68 8.63 -8.19
C ALA A 202 -12.10 9.15 -9.51
N ASP A 203 -12.88 9.98 -10.21
CA ASP A 203 -12.51 10.68 -11.43
C ASP A 203 -12.20 12.17 -11.19
#